data_24bbea044f1ad81d918a63cfaf952382
#
_entry.id   24bbea044f1ad81d918a63cfaf952382
#
_cell.length_a   1.000
_cell.length_b   1.000
_cell.length_c   1.000
_cell.angle_alpha   90.00
_cell.angle_beta   90.00
_cell.angle_gamma   90.00
#
_symmetry.space_group_name_H-M   'P 1'
#
loop_
_entity.id
_entity.type
_entity.pdbx_description
1 polymer ?
#
loop_
_entity_poly.entity_id
_entity_poly.type
_entity_poly.pdbx_seq_one_letter_code
_entity_poly.pdbx_strand_id
1 'polypeptide(L)'
;MQSYKKEFAKFLVRAEALQFGEFTLKSGRSSPYFFNSSKFNTGPLIEELGRYYASSIEENAPNCSLIFGPAYKGIPLCVSAATALSSSLNQNIGYFFNRKEKKTHGDQGSLVGQLPLPKDSVVMVDDVITDGLTKIESVAMIRELCGVKFSGVLVALDRMEKNSLGRDAIADFEQITGVPVWSIITISEVCDYLKNREIDGAVVLDEDIFLKIEHYLEEHSVR
;
A
#
# COMPACT_ATOMS: atom_id res chain seq x y z
N MET A 1 -2.88 15.67 10.66
CA MET A 1 -2.34 14.94 9.50
C MET A 1 -0.99 15.53 9.10
N GLN A 2 0.03 14.70 8.90
CA GLN A 2 1.38 15.08 8.48
C GLN A 2 1.42 15.71 7.07
N SER A 3 2.47 16.49 6.79
CA SER A 3 2.57 17.22 5.52
C SER A 3 2.56 16.28 4.31
N TYR A 4 3.37 15.21 4.34
CA TYR A 4 3.46 14.29 3.20
C TYR A 4 2.14 13.54 2.92
N LYS A 5 1.33 13.24 3.94
CA LYS A 5 0.00 12.64 3.78
C LYS A 5 -0.97 13.58 3.04
N LYS A 6 -0.90 14.89 3.33
CA LYS A 6 -1.70 15.90 2.62
C LYS A 6 -1.33 15.98 1.15
N GLU A 7 -0.04 15.97 0.84
CA GLU A 7 0.45 15.96 -0.54
C GLU A 7 0.09 14.64 -1.23
N PHE A 8 0.17 13.52 -0.51
CA PHE A 8 -0.26 12.23 -1.03
C PHE A 8 -1.74 12.18 -1.38
N ALA A 9 -2.62 12.76 -0.55
CA ALA A 9 -4.05 12.86 -0.87
C ALA A 9 -4.30 13.61 -2.19
N LYS A 10 -3.60 14.74 -2.41
CA LYS A 10 -3.67 15.48 -3.69
C LYS A 10 -3.10 14.65 -4.85
N PHE A 11 -1.97 13.98 -4.63
CA PHE A 11 -1.34 13.14 -5.62
C PHE A 11 -2.25 12.00 -6.09
N LEU A 12 -2.98 11.36 -5.18
CA LEU A 12 -3.95 10.31 -5.53
C LEU A 12 -5.02 10.81 -6.52
N VAL A 13 -5.49 12.03 -6.34
CA VAL A 13 -6.48 12.66 -7.23
C VAL A 13 -5.84 13.07 -8.56
N ARG A 14 -4.70 13.75 -8.54
CA ARG A 14 -3.97 14.18 -9.75
C ARG A 14 -3.58 13.02 -10.65
N ALA A 15 -3.17 11.90 -10.06
CA ALA A 15 -2.86 10.68 -10.78
C ALA A 15 -4.11 9.92 -11.23
N GLU A 16 -5.32 10.43 -10.95
CA GLU A 16 -6.59 9.72 -11.14
C GLU A 16 -6.63 8.33 -10.48
N ALA A 17 -5.75 8.08 -9.52
CA ALA A 17 -5.70 6.82 -8.79
C ALA A 17 -6.83 6.71 -7.75
N LEU A 18 -7.30 7.84 -7.22
CA LEU A 18 -8.49 7.93 -6.40
C LEU A 18 -9.52 8.84 -7.10
N GLN A 19 -10.71 8.29 -7.32
CA GLN A 19 -11.82 8.97 -7.98
C GLN A 19 -13.05 8.90 -7.08
N PHE A 20 -13.85 9.97 -7.09
CA PHE A 20 -15.11 10.07 -6.35
C PHE A 20 -16.28 10.04 -7.33
N GLY A 21 -17.39 9.37 -6.96
CA GLY A 21 -18.56 9.19 -7.80
C GLY A 21 -19.23 7.85 -7.52
N GLU A 22 -19.99 7.31 -8.47
CA GLU A 22 -20.67 6.03 -8.32
C GLU A 22 -19.93 4.93 -9.08
N PHE A 23 -19.43 3.94 -8.33
CA PHE A 23 -18.64 2.81 -8.88
C PHE A 23 -19.21 1.49 -8.41
N THR A 24 -19.25 0.50 -9.31
CA THR A 24 -19.55 -0.88 -8.95
C THR A 24 -18.24 -1.65 -8.76
N LEU A 25 -18.00 -2.12 -7.54
CA LEU A 25 -16.81 -2.92 -7.21
C LEU A 25 -16.94 -4.34 -7.78
N LYS A 26 -15.82 -5.08 -7.85
CA LYS A 26 -15.80 -6.49 -8.30
C LYS A 26 -16.72 -7.41 -7.49
N SER A 27 -16.99 -7.06 -6.24
CA SER A 27 -17.96 -7.75 -5.36
C SER A 27 -19.43 -7.50 -5.73
N GLY A 28 -19.72 -6.61 -6.70
CA GLY A 28 -21.05 -6.12 -7.04
C GLY A 28 -21.55 -4.98 -6.14
N ARG A 29 -20.81 -4.61 -5.10
CA ARG A 29 -21.17 -3.52 -4.19
C ARG A 29 -20.99 -2.15 -4.86
N SER A 30 -21.96 -1.25 -4.68
CA SER A 30 -21.81 0.16 -5.05
C SER A 30 -20.88 0.86 -4.07
N SER A 31 -19.98 1.72 -4.58
CA SER A 31 -19.05 2.51 -3.78
C SER A 31 -19.00 3.94 -4.27
N PRO A 32 -18.99 4.94 -3.38
CA PRO A 32 -18.92 6.37 -3.75
C PRO A 32 -17.50 6.82 -4.09
N TYR A 33 -16.52 5.92 -4.07
CA TYR A 33 -15.14 6.17 -4.50
C TYR A 33 -14.51 4.92 -5.08
N PHE A 34 -13.48 5.11 -5.90
CA PHE A 34 -12.72 4.01 -6.50
C PHE A 34 -11.22 4.30 -6.44
N PHE A 35 -10.45 3.33 -5.95
CA PHE A 35 -8.99 3.38 -5.96
C PHE A 35 -8.41 2.42 -6.98
N ASN A 36 -7.56 2.93 -7.86
CA ASN A 36 -6.91 2.16 -8.92
C ASN A 36 -5.41 2.45 -9.01
N SER A 37 -4.61 1.62 -8.38
CA SER A 37 -3.14 1.73 -8.39
C SER A 37 -2.51 1.56 -9.78
N SER A 38 -3.22 1.02 -10.78
CA SER A 38 -2.73 0.90 -12.16
C SER A 38 -2.55 2.25 -12.86
N LYS A 39 -3.05 3.33 -12.27
CA LYS A 39 -2.84 4.70 -12.75
C LYS A 39 -1.41 5.22 -12.51
N PHE A 40 -0.66 4.63 -11.61
CA PHE A 40 0.76 4.95 -11.40
C PHE A 40 1.65 4.29 -12.47
N ASN A 41 1.41 4.62 -13.73
CA ASN A 41 1.95 3.91 -14.91
C ASN A 41 2.98 4.71 -15.72
N THR A 42 3.46 5.83 -15.19
CA THR A 42 4.54 6.63 -15.80
C THR A 42 5.71 6.80 -14.84
N GLY A 43 6.89 7.09 -15.40
CA GLY A 43 8.12 7.34 -14.60
C GLY A 43 7.93 8.39 -13.50
N PRO A 44 7.42 9.60 -13.81
CA PRO A 44 7.17 10.62 -12.79
C PRO A 44 6.20 10.17 -11.70
N LEU A 45 5.10 9.49 -12.05
CA LEU A 45 4.11 9.04 -11.08
C LEU A 45 4.67 7.96 -10.14
N ILE A 46 5.41 6.99 -10.67
CA ILE A 46 5.97 5.91 -9.84
C ILE A 46 7.14 6.42 -8.98
N GLU A 47 7.90 7.39 -9.46
CA GLU A 47 8.94 8.06 -8.68
C GLU A 47 8.34 8.83 -7.51
N GLU A 48 7.32 9.64 -7.75
CA GLU A 48 6.63 10.42 -6.71
C GLU A 48 5.97 9.50 -5.69
N LEU A 49 5.29 8.42 -6.14
CA LEU A 49 4.72 7.40 -5.26
C LEU A 49 5.80 6.78 -4.36
N GLY A 50 6.98 6.45 -4.91
CA GLY A 50 8.11 5.92 -4.15
C GLY A 50 8.54 6.84 -3.01
N ARG A 51 8.51 8.17 -3.20
CA ARG A 51 8.82 9.14 -2.14
C ARG A 51 7.82 9.10 -0.99
N TYR A 52 6.53 8.90 -1.26
CA TYR A 52 5.52 8.74 -0.19
C TYR A 52 5.70 7.45 0.59
N TYR A 53 6.01 6.34 -0.10
CA TYR A 53 6.39 5.10 0.59
C TYR A 53 7.63 5.29 1.45
N ALA A 54 8.68 5.93 0.94
CA ALA A 54 9.90 6.21 1.68
C ALA A 54 9.62 7.03 2.95
N SER A 55 8.87 8.13 2.84
CA SER A 55 8.51 8.95 4.01
C SER A 55 7.77 8.17 5.09
N SER A 56 6.85 7.29 4.68
CA SER A 56 6.11 6.45 5.63
C SER A 56 6.99 5.34 6.23
N ILE A 57 7.94 4.78 5.47
CA ILE A 57 8.89 3.79 5.99
C ILE A 57 9.86 4.43 6.98
N GLU A 58 10.39 5.62 6.69
CA GLU A 58 11.25 6.39 7.60
C GLU A 58 10.57 6.63 8.95
N GLU A 59 9.27 6.90 8.94
CA GLU A 59 8.48 7.13 10.16
C GLU A 59 8.24 5.85 10.96
N ASN A 60 7.81 4.76 10.29
CA ASN A 60 7.30 3.56 10.96
C ASN A 60 8.35 2.46 11.14
N ALA A 61 9.36 2.42 10.27
CA ALA A 61 10.42 1.41 10.27
C ALA A 61 11.79 2.02 9.91
N PRO A 62 12.34 2.94 10.72
CA PRO A 62 13.59 3.67 10.41
C PRO A 62 14.82 2.77 10.25
N ASN A 63 14.76 1.54 10.74
CA ASN A 63 15.82 0.54 10.61
C ASN A 63 15.59 -0.45 9.45
N CYS A 64 14.70 -0.13 8.50
CA CYS A 64 14.45 -0.95 7.33
C CYS A 64 15.73 -1.10 6.49
N SER A 65 16.09 -2.33 6.15
CA SER A 65 17.25 -2.63 5.28
C SER A 65 16.84 -3.21 3.93
N LEU A 66 15.65 -3.82 3.85
CA LEU A 66 15.13 -4.45 2.66
C LEU A 66 13.64 -4.17 2.47
N ILE A 67 13.25 -3.95 1.22
CA ILE A 67 11.83 -3.78 0.86
C ILE A 67 11.38 -4.97 0.02
N PHE A 68 10.31 -5.62 0.43
CA PHE A 68 9.67 -6.71 -0.30
C PHE A 68 8.41 -6.22 -1.03
N GLY A 69 8.29 -6.55 -2.32
CA GLY A 69 7.10 -6.30 -3.11
C GLY A 69 6.49 -7.58 -3.65
N PRO A 70 5.31 -8.03 -3.18
CA PRO A 70 4.67 -9.22 -3.72
C PRO A 70 4.28 -9.04 -5.20
N ALA A 71 4.63 -10.04 -6.03
CA ALA A 71 4.33 -9.97 -7.46
C ALA A 71 2.81 -9.99 -7.74
N TYR A 72 2.30 -9.18 -8.69
CA TYR A 72 3.10 -8.37 -9.62
C TYR A 72 3.08 -6.88 -9.26
N LYS A 73 2.02 -6.36 -8.62
CA LYS A 73 1.84 -4.94 -8.31
C LYS A 73 2.89 -4.40 -7.32
N GLY A 74 3.32 -5.22 -6.37
CA GLY A 74 4.35 -4.84 -5.41
C GLY A 74 5.73 -4.63 -6.03
N ILE A 75 6.01 -5.19 -7.22
CA ILE A 75 7.33 -5.06 -7.84
C ILE A 75 7.70 -3.59 -8.13
N PRO A 76 6.93 -2.81 -8.90
CA PRO A 76 7.27 -1.41 -9.12
C PRO A 76 7.27 -0.60 -7.81
N LEU A 77 6.41 -0.95 -6.85
CA LEU A 77 6.34 -0.26 -5.55
C LEU A 77 7.60 -0.48 -4.73
N CYS A 78 8.10 -1.72 -4.60
CA CYS A 78 9.31 -1.99 -3.83
C CYS A 78 10.56 -1.37 -4.47
N VAL A 79 10.66 -1.37 -5.80
CA VAL A 79 11.79 -0.75 -6.50
C VAL A 79 11.78 0.77 -6.29
N SER A 80 10.64 1.43 -6.52
CA SER A 80 10.54 2.89 -6.37
C SER A 80 10.73 3.33 -4.91
N ALA A 81 10.16 2.61 -3.95
CA ALA A 81 10.33 2.88 -2.53
C ALA A 81 11.80 2.71 -2.08
N ALA A 82 12.48 1.63 -2.51
CA ALA A 82 13.88 1.41 -2.20
C ALA A 82 14.77 2.50 -2.80
N THR A 83 14.51 2.91 -4.04
CA THR A 83 15.25 3.98 -4.71
C THR A 83 15.08 5.31 -3.97
N ALA A 84 13.84 5.69 -3.62
CA ALA A 84 13.54 6.91 -2.91
C ALA A 84 14.15 6.92 -1.50
N LEU A 85 14.00 5.82 -0.77
CA LEU A 85 14.52 5.68 0.60
C LEU A 85 16.05 5.72 0.63
N SER A 86 16.72 5.05 -0.33
CA SER A 86 18.18 5.10 -0.45
C SER A 86 18.68 6.52 -0.72
N SER A 87 17.96 7.29 -1.52
CA SER A 87 18.33 8.69 -1.84
C SER A 87 18.12 9.61 -0.63
N SER A 88 17.04 9.44 0.15
CA SER A 88 16.74 10.28 1.32
C SER A 88 17.67 9.99 2.49
N LEU A 89 17.97 8.72 2.77
CA LEU A 89 18.80 8.31 3.91
C LEU A 89 20.30 8.24 3.56
N ASN A 90 20.69 8.35 2.29
CA ASN A 90 22.04 8.05 1.82
C ASN A 90 22.54 6.66 2.28
N GLN A 91 21.65 5.66 2.25
CA GLN A 91 21.89 4.28 2.66
C GLN A 91 21.63 3.32 1.51
N ASN A 92 22.28 2.16 1.55
CA ASN A 92 22.05 1.11 0.56
C ASN A 92 20.85 0.24 0.98
N ILE A 93 19.65 0.65 0.59
CA ILE A 93 18.41 -0.11 0.83
C ILE A 93 18.19 -1.10 -0.29
N GLY A 94 18.15 -2.38 0.04
CA GLY A 94 17.89 -3.45 -0.91
C GLY A 94 16.39 -3.63 -1.20
N TYR A 95 16.09 -4.34 -2.28
CA TYR A 95 14.73 -4.77 -2.58
C TYR A 95 14.71 -6.19 -3.14
N PHE A 96 13.58 -6.86 -2.97
CA PHE A 96 13.32 -8.16 -3.56
C PHE A 96 11.82 -8.39 -3.77
N PHE A 97 11.50 -9.38 -4.60
CA PHE A 97 10.12 -9.79 -4.86
C PHE A 97 10.07 -11.29 -5.16
N ASN A 98 8.89 -11.90 -5.03
CA ASN A 98 8.68 -13.29 -5.33
C ASN A 98 8.31 -13.50 -6.80
N ARG A 99 8.57 -14.70 -7.31
CA ARG A 99 8.01 -15.20 -8.57
C ARG A 99 6.68 -15.88 -8.29
N LYS A 100 5.68 -15.70 -9.15
CA LYS A 100 4.43 -16.49 -9.09
C LYS A 100 4.60 -17.90 -9.65
N GLU A 101 5.49 -18.06 -10.62
CA GLU A 101 5.75 -19.34 -11.29
C GLU A 101 7.15 -19.84 -10.96
N LYS A 102 7.27 -21.14 -10.67
CA LYS A 102 8.58 -21.79 -10.50
C LYS A 102 9.30 -21.83 -11.85
N LYS A 103 10.55 -21.40 -11.90
CA LYS A 103 11.39 -21.62 -13.08
C LYS A 103 11.66 -23.12 -13.26
N THR A 104 11.52 -23.57 -14.50
CA THR A 104 11.87 -24.94 -14.91
C THR A 104 13.36 -25.09 -15.25
N HIS A 105 14.06 -23.99 -15.52
CA HIS A 105 15.47 -23.96 -15.90
C HIS A 105 16.22 -22.77 -15.30
N GLY A 106 17.51 -22.94 -15.02
CA GLY A 106 18.41 -21.92 -14.47
C GLY A 106 18.29 -21.77 -12.96
N ASP A 107 18.52 -20.55 -12.45
CA ASP A 107 18.39 -20.23 -11.03
C ASP A 107 16.96 -20.47 -10.56
N GLN A 108 16.76 -21.55 -9.79
CA GLN A 108 15.43 -22.04 -9.35
C GLN A 108 14.85 -21.25 -8.18
N GLY A 109 15.49 -20.15 -7.75
CA GLY A 109 15.03 -19.32 -6.63
C GLY A 109 13.62 -18.76 -6.84
N SER A 110 12.79 -18.86 -5.81
CA SER A 110 11.45 -18.25 -5.78
C SER A 110 11.48 -16.73 -5.59
N LEU A 111 12.64 -16.18 -5.21
CA LEU A 111 12.87 -14.76 -4.96
C LEU A 111 13.81 -14.16 -6.01
N VAL A 112 13.66 -12.87 -6.29
CA VAL A 112 14.47 -12.07 -7.20
C VAL A 112 14.87 -10.77 -6.51
N GLY A 113 16.08 -10.29 -6.74
CA GLY A 113 16.67 -9.14 -6.08
C GLY A 113 17.67 -9.54 -5.00
N GLN A 114 17.83 -8.71 -3.99
CA GLN A 114 18.73 -9.01 -2.86
C GLN A 114 18.07 -10.05 -1.96
N LEU A 115 18.68 -11.24 -1.85
CA LEU A 115 18.16 -12.27 -0.95
C LEU A 115 18.28 -11.82 0.50
N PRO A 116 17.18 -11.89 1.29
CA PRO A 116 17.20 -11.46 2.67
C PRO A 116 18.01 -12.41 3.56
N LEU A 117 18.68 -11.85 4.55
CA LEU A 117 19.41 -12.55 5.58
C LEU A 117 18.65 -12.44 6.92
N PRO A 118 18.85 -13.36 7.88
CA PRO A 118 18.14 -13.35 9.18
C PRO A 118 18.29 -12.04 9.97
N LYS A 119 19.38 -11.27 9.74
CA LYS A 119 19.63 -9.97 10.38
C LYS A 119 18.84 -8.80 9.76
N ASP A 120 18.28 -9.01 8.57
CA ASP A 120 17.62 -7.93 7.83
C ASP A 120 16.26 -7.60 8.43
N SER A 121 15.94 -6.31 8.37
CA SER A 121 14.64 -5.74 8.73
C SER A 121 13.87 -5.49 7.45
N VAL A 122 12.80 -6.25 7.21
CA VAL A 122 12.03 -6.24 5.96
C VAL A 122 10.72 -5.49 6.14
N VAL A 123 10.44 -4.55 5.24
CA VAL A 123 9.10 -3.96 5.07
C VAL A 123 8.49 -4.49 3.78
N MET A 124 7.29 -5.06 3.88
CA MET A 124 6.49 -5.41 2.71
C MET A 124 5.71 -4.17 2.23
N VAL A 125 5.69 -3.92 0.93
CA VAL A 125 4.91 -2.83 0.32
C VAL A 125 3.90 -3.38 -0.67
N ASP A 126 2.67 -2.86 -0.62
CA ASP A 126 1.60 -3.18 -1.58
C ASP A 126 0.65 -1.98 -1.72
N ASP A 127 -0.30 -2.03 -2.67
CA ASP A 127 -1.22 -0.92 -2.91
C ASP A 127 -2.34 -0.83 -1.86
N VAL A 128 -2.99 -1.95 -1.53
CA VAL A 128 -4.09 -2.05 -0.54
C VAL A 128 -4.04 -3.41 0.16
N ILE A 129 -4.80 -3.56 1.22
CA ILE A 129 -5.14 -4.85 1.80
C ILE A 129 -6.66 -5.09 1.66
N THR A 130 -7.06 -6.25 1.16
CA THR A 130 -8.46 -6.63 0.96
C THR A 130 -8.87 -7.79 1.86
N ASP A 131 -8.35 -9.00 1.61
CA ASP A 131 -8.52 -10.18 2.47
C ASP A 131 -7.23 -10.57 3.21
N GLY A 132 -6.10 -10.01 2.80
CA GLY A 132 -4.79 -10.27 3.40
C GLY A 132 -4.17 -11.63 3.07
N LEU A 133 -4.87 -12.57 2.45
CA LEU A 133 -4.41 -13.96 2.27
C LEU A 133 -3.07 -14.05 1.54
N THR A 134 -2.93 -13.39 0.39
CA THR A 134 -1.66 -13.39 -0.37
C THR A 134 -0.49 -12.82 0.44
N LYS A 135 -0.75 -11.83 1.31
CA LYS A 135 0.27 -11.24 2.18
C LYS A 135 0.66 -12.18 3.32
N ILE A 136 -0.32 -12.90 3.91
CA ILE A 136 -0.07 -13.94 4.93
C ILE A 136 0.81 -15.05 4.34
N GLU A 137 0.46 -15.56 3.15
CA GLU A 137 1.24 -16.58 2.45
C GLU A 137 2.65 -16.10 2.14
N SER A 138 2.81 -14.85 1.70
CA SER A 138 4.11 -14.25 1.40
C SER A 138 4.98 -14.14 2.65
N VAL A 139 4.43 -13.69 3.79
CA VAL A 139 5.16 -13.61 5.07
C VAL A 139 5.60 -15.01 5.51
N ALA A 140 4.71 -15.99 5.46
CA ALA A 140 5.01 -17.36 5.86
C ALA A 140 6.14 -17.95 4.97
N MET A 141 6.01 -17.84 3.65
CA MET A 141 7.00 -18.33 2.69
C MET A 141 8.38 -17.71 2.91
N ILE A 142 8.45 -16.39 3.08
CA ILE A 142 9.74 -15.69 3.22
C ILE A 142 10.37 -15.99 4.58
N ARG A 143 9.59 -16.11 5.64
CA ARG A 143 10.09 -16.55 6.96
C ARG A 143 10.67 -17.96 6.91
N GLU A 144 9.99 -18.87 6.22
CA GLU A 144 10.46 -20.25 6.06
C GLU A 144 11.77 -20.31 5.24
N LEU A 145 11.85 -19.57 4.12
CA LEU A 145 13.00 -19.58 3.24
C LEU A 145 14.24 -18.88 3.80
N CYS A 146 14.07 -17.78 4.53
CA CYS A 146 15.15 -16.87 4.85
C CYS A 146 15.31 -16.59 6.35
N GLY A 147 14.35 -16.96 7.19
CA GLY A 147 14.38 -16.71 8.63
C GLY A 147 14.33 -15.21 9.02
N VAL A 148 13.83 -14.35 8.13
CA VAL A 148 13.85 -12.89 8.34
C VAL A 148 12.72 -12.41 9.22
N LYS A 149 12.93 -11.22 9.80
CA LYS A 149 11.91 -10.49 10.55
C LYS A 149 11.26 -9.43 9.66
N PHE A 150 9.94 -9.50 9.54
CA PHE A 150 9.17 -8.38 8.99
C PHE A 150 8.95 -7.31 10.06
N SER A 151 9.31 -6.07 9.74
CA SER A 151 9.03 -4.91 10.60
C SER A 151 7.60 -4.43 10.42
N GLY A 152 7.03 -4.58 9.22
CA GLY A 152 5.65 -4.23 8.94
C GLY A 152 5.27 -4.45 7.48
N VAL A 153 4.00 -4.20 7.20
CA VAL A 153 3.43 -4.08 5.87
C VAL A 153 2.96 -2.65 5.66
N LEU A 154 3.38 -2.01 4.59
CA LEU A 154 2.93 -0.66 4.24
C LEU A 154 2.09 -0.71 2.98
N VAL A 155 0.86 -0.19 3.05
CA VAL A 155 -0.04 -0.02 1.91
C VAL A 155 -0.23 1.45 1.57
N ALA A 156 -0.54 1.75 0.29
CA ALA A 156 -0.78 3.12 -0.13
C ALA A 156 -2.03 3.70 0.54
N LEU A 157 -3.13 2.96 0.46
CA LEU A 157 -4.43 3.39 0.99
C LEU A 157 -5.06 2.29 1.85
N ASP A 158 -5.42 2.63 3.08
CA ASP A 158 -6.33 1.85 3.87
C ASP A 158 -7.78 2.31 3.59
N ARG A 159 -8.56 1.43 2.99
CA ARG A 159 -9.97 1.71 2.67
C ARG A 159 -10.88 1.62 3.89
N MET A 160 -10.37 1.10 5.01
CA MET A 160 -11.10 0.88 6.26
C MET A 160 -12.33 -0.03 6.13
N GLU A 161 -12.45 -0.78 5.04
CA GLU A 161 -13.62 -1.60 4.73
C GLU A 161 -13.53 -3.02 5.28
N LYS A 162 -14.68 -3.57 5.63
CA LYS A 162 -14.84 -5.01 5.93
C LYS A 162 -14.45 -5.86 4.72
N ASN A 163 -13.74 -6.94 4.97
CA ASN A 163 -13.47 -7.97 3.95
C ASN A 163 -14.75 -8.75 3.59
N SER A 164 -14.65 -9.72 2.68
CA SER A 164 -15.78 -10.56 2.23
C SER A 164 -16.43 -11.39 3.36
N LEU A 165 -15.75 -11.54 4.49
CA LEU A 165 -16.24 -12.24 5.69
C LEU A 165 -16.81 -11.27 6.74
N GLY A 166 -16.93 -9.98 6.43
CA GLY A 166 -17.43 -8.94 7.34
C GLY A 166 -16.46 -8.55 8.46
N ARG A 167 -15.16 -8.87 8.31
CA ARG A 167 -14.12 -8.66 9.32
C ARG A 167 -13.09 -7.62 8.88
N ASP A 168 -12.30 -7.13 9.83
CA ASP A 168 -11.14 -6.28 9.59
C ASP A 168 -9.97 -7.13 9.05
N ALA A 169 -9.63 -6.94 7.76
CA ALA A 169 -8.54 -7.66 7.13
C ALA A 169 -7.16 -7.31 7.72
N ILE A 170 -6.97 -6.10 8.21
CA ILE A 170 -5.73 -5.68 8.87
C ILE A 170 -5.60 -6.36 10.22
N ALA A 171 -6.64 -6.30 11.05
CA ALA A 171 -6.64 -6.97 12.35
C ALA A 171 -6.44 -8.49 12.22
N ASP A 172 -7.13 -9.15 11.27
CA ASP A 172 -6.95 -10.57 10.98
C ASP A 172 -5.49 -10.87 10.56
N PHE A 173 -4.92 -10.06 9.66
CA PHE A 173 -3.53 -10.21 9.23
C PHE A 173 -2.54 -10.06 10.38
N GLU A 174 -2.67 -9.02 11.19
CA GLU A 174 -1.80 -8.75 12.34
C GLU A 174 -1.90 -9.85 13.39
N GLN A 175 -3.10 -10.35 13.66
CA GLN A 175 -3.32 -11.47 14.59
C GLN A 175 -2.64 -12.75 14.10
N ILE A 176 -2.73 -13.06 12.81
CA ILE A 176 -2.17 -14.30 12.24
C ILE A 176 -0.64 -14.23 12.13
N THR A 177 -0.11 -13.10 11.72
CA THR A 177 1.31 -12.98 11.36
C THR A 177 2.18 -12.36 12.45
N GLY A 178 1.58 -11.60 13.36
CA GLY A 178 2.28 -10.75 14.32
C GLY A 178 3.06 -9.60 13.67
N VAL A 179 2.71 -9.23 12.42
CA VAL A 179 3.36 -8.15 11.66
C VAL A 179 2.41 -6.96 11.58
N PRO A 180 2.80 -5.76 12.04
CA PRO A 180 1.93 -4.59 11.99
C PRO A 180 1.69 -4.13 10.54
N VAL A 181 0.52 -3.53 10.32
CA VAL A 181 0.15 -2.93 9.03
C VAL A 181 0.01 -1.42 9.18
N TRP A 182 0.67 -0.70 8.30
CA TRP A 182 0.55 0.75 8.18
C TRP A 182 -0.02 1.12 6.81
N SER A 183 -0.64 2.28 6.74
CA SER A 183 -1.02 2.91 5.47
C SER A 183 -0.35 4.27 5.34
N ILE A 184 -0.03 4.67 4.11
CA ILE A 184 0.39 6.05 3.87
C ILE A 184 -0.74 6.97 4.29
N ILE A 185 -1.98 6.61 3.92
CA ILE A 185 -3.18 7.37 4.29
C ILE A 185 -4.40 6.44 4.38
N THR A 186 -5.38 6.79 5.23
CA THR A 186 -6.70 6.14 5.25
C THR A 186 -7.69 6.90 4.37
N ILE A 187 -8.78 6.24 3.94
CA ILE A 187 -9.83 6.92 3.17
C ILE A 187 -10.49 8.05 3.98
N SER A 188 -10.65 7.89 5.28
CA SER A 188 -11.17 8.94 6.16
C SER A 188 -10.25 10.17 6.18
N GLU A 189 -8.93 9.98 6.37
CA GLU A 189 -7.94 11.07 6.31
C GLU A 189 -7.97 11.80 4.96
N VAL A 190 -8.15 11.06 3.85
CA VAL A 190 -8.28 11.67 2.50
C VAL A 190 -9.53 12.53 2.43
N CYS A 191 -10.68 12.00 2.84
CA CYS A 191 -11.96 12.70 2.78
C CYS A 191 -11.95 13.96 3.63
N ASP A 192 -11.48 13.88 4.88
CA ASP A 192 -11.34 15.01 5.78
C ASP A 192 -10.46 16.14 5.22
N TYR A 193 -9.40 15.74 4.50
CA TYR A 193 -8.49 16.72 3.92
C TYR A 193 -9.01 17.32 2.63
N LEU A 194 -9.67 16.55 1.75
CA LEU A 194 -10.11 17.00 0.43
C LEU A 194 -11.49 17.65 0.42
N LYS A 195 -12.31 17.47 1.47
CA LYS A 195 -13.66 18.02 1.58
C LYS A 195 -13.68 19.51 1.25
N ASN A 196 -14.46 19.88 0.23
CA ASN A 196 -14.63 21.24 -0.25
C ASN A 196 -13.31 21.96 -0.60
N ARG A 197 -12.24 21.19 -0.85
CA ARG A 197 -10.92 21.73 -1.22
C ARG A 197 -10.76 21.72 -2.73
N GLU A 198 -10.29 22.85 -3.23
CA GLU A 198 -9.92 22.99 -4.64
C GLU A 198 -8.56 22.31 -4.89
N ILE A 199 -8.51 21.40 -5.88
CA ILE A 199 -7.32 20.78 -6.40
C ILE A 199 -7.25 21.11 -7.89
N ASP A 200 -6.20 21.81 -8.30
CA ASP A 200 -5.96 22.23 -9.70
C ASP A 200 -7.18 22.92 -10.37
N GLY A 201 -7.89 23.77 -9.61
CA GLY A 201 -9.02 24.55 -10.08
C GLY A 201 -10.39 23.86 -10.00
N ALA A 202 -10.47 22.67 -9.39
CA ALA A 202 -11.74 21.95 -9.22
C ALA A 202 -11.90 21.39 -7.80
N VAL A 203 -13.12 21.46 -7.26
CA VAL A 203 -13.49 20.74 -6.05
C VAL A 203 -13.87 19.32 -6.45
N VAL A 204 -13.05 18.34 -6.04
CA VAL A 204 -13.25 16.93 -6.41
C VAL A 204 -14.08 16.15 -5.40
N LEU A 205 -14.20 16.67 -4.19
CA LEU A 205 -14.99 16.11 -3.08
C LEU A 205 -15.81 17.23 -2.45
N ASP A 206 -17.05 17.40 -2.95
CA ASP A 206 -18.03 18.32 -2.38
C ASP A 206 -18.75 17.69 -1.18
N GLU A 207 -19.65 18.47 -0.55
CA GLU A 207 -20.41 18.03 0.61
C GLU A 207 -21.29 16.82 0.33
N ASP A 208 -21.93 16.76 -0.86
CA ASP A 208 -22.85 15.68 -1.20
C ASP A 208 -22.12 14.36 -1.37
N ILE A 209 -20.98 14.37 -2.06
CA ILE A 209 -20.11 13.18 -2.22
C ILE A 209 -19.51 12.78 -0.88
N PHE A 210 -19.07 13.74 -0.07
CA PHE A 210 -18.53 13.48 1.26
C PHE A 210 -19.56 12.74 2.15
N LEU A 211 -20.80 13.22 2.23
CA LEU A 211 -21.86 12.57 2.99
C LEU A 211 -22.19 11.15 2.49
N LYS A 212 -22.13 10.92 1.17
CA LYS A 212 -22.28 9.58 0.61
C LYS A 212 -21.15 8.64 1.06
N ILE A 213 -19.91 9.14 1.15
CA ILE A 213 -18.78 8.36 1.64
C ILE A 213 -18.91 8.08 3.14
N GLU A 214 -19.29 9.05 3.95
CA GLU A 214 -19.54 8.83 5.39
C GLU A 214 -20.58 7.74 5.59
N HIS A 215 -21.74 7.85 4.95
CA HIS A 215 -22.78 6.83 5.04
C HIS A 215 -22.31 5.43 4.56
N TYR A 216 -21.56 5.38 3.47
CA TYR A 216 -20.97 4.14 2.97
C TYR A 216 -19.99 3.52 3.99
N LEU A 217 -19.15 4.34 4.64
CA LEU A 217 -18.22 3.87 5.65
C LEU A 217 -18.94 3.43 6.94
N GLU A 218 -20.02 4.09 7.36
CA GLU A 218 -20.85 3.64 8.50
C GLU A 218 -21.36 2.19 8.30
N GLU A 219 -21.75 1.83 7.08
CA GLU A 219 -22.26 0.49 6.78
C GLU A 219 -21.14 -0.55 6.59
N HIS A 220 -20.03 -0.15 5.98
CA HIS A 220 -19.02 -1.06 5.45
C HIS A 220 -17.68 -1.00 6.15
N SER A 221 -17.42 -0.04 7.03
CA SER A 221 -16.16 0.08 7.74
C SER A 221 -16.10 -0.80 8.99
N VAL A 222 -14.89 -1.07 9.43
CA VAL A 222 -14.58 -1.84 10.65
C VAL A 222 -14.02 -0.96 11.76
N ARG A 223 -13.71 0.31 11.45
CA ARG A 223 -13.02 1.26 12.34
C ARG A 223 -13.60 2.65 12.15
#